data_c7b910248341dd5ae471275cc2fc9aff
#
_entry.id   c7b910248341dd5ae471275cc2fc9aff
#
_cell.length_a   1.000
_cell.length_b   1.000
_cell.length_c   1.000
_cell.angle_alpha   90.00
_cell.angle_beta   90.00
_cell.angle_gamma   90.00
#
_symmetry.space_group_name_H-M   'P 1'
#
loop_
_entity.id
_entity.type
_entity.pdbx_description
1 polymer ?
#
loop_
_entity_poly.entity_id
_entity_poly.type
_entity_poly.pdbx_seq_one_letter_code
_entity_poly.pdbx_strand_id
1 'polypeptide(L)'
;MTAGGPCDAIVIGAGIAGLCAAERLVAAGRQVVVLDKARGVGGRMATRRLAAAVCDHGAQFFTVRGDDFGDLVTAAAETAAVTQWCAGFVQAAADGSLASAGDGHPRWRGAKGMTDLPKWLAARLAAADGPGRCAIRTNVKVTSLAQDGAGVRLTVEGDQGHEEMTAHGAILTVPVPQALDMLRAGGMLDGA
;
A
#
# COMPACT_ATOMS: atom_id res chain seq x y z
N MET A 1 -15.37 10.12 -10.82
CA MET A 1 -14.96 9.72 -12.18
C MET A 1 -16.02 8.77 -12.68
N THR A 2 -16.90 9.27 -13.54
CA THR A 2 -18.02 8.57 -14.16
C THR A 2 -17.54 7.99 -15.50
N ALA A 3 -17.99 6.77 -15.82
CA ALA A 3 -18.07 6.14 -17.16
C ALA A 3 -17.16 6.70 -18.29
N GLY A 4 -15.89 6.69 -18.10
CA GLY A 4 -14.88 6.91 -19.15
C GLY A 4 -14.02 5.66 -19.19
N GLY A 5 -13.56 5.22 -20.36
CA GLY A 5 -12.90 3.98 -20.69
C GLY A 5 -11.98 3.33 -19.64
N PRO A 6 -11.40 2.18 -19.93
CA PRO A 6 -10.59 1.45 -18.98
C PRO A 6 -9.43 2.33 -18.48
N CYS A 7 -9.17 2.34 -17.17
CA CYS A 7 -7.98 3.00 -16.63
C CYS A 7 -6.72 2.22 -17.04
N ASP A 8 -5.54 2.89 -16.97
CA ASP A 8 -4.29 2.20 -17.35
C ASP A 8 -3.98 1.04 -16.40
N ALA A 9 -4.18 1.24 -15.09
CA ALA A 9 -3.89 0.20 -14.12
C ALA A 9 -4.81 0.27 -12.89
N ILE A 10 -5.14 -0.90 -12.35
CA ILE A 10 -5.75 -1.05 -11.04
C ILE A 10 -4.73 -1.68 -10.09
N VAL A 11 -4.50 -1.01 -8.95
CA VAL A 11 -3.65 -1.54 -7.86
C VAL A 11 -4.55 -2.09 -6.76
N ILE A 12 -4.41 -3.37 -6.44
CA ILE A 12 -5.21 -4.04 -5.42
C ILE A 12 -4.40 -4.10 -4.12
N GLY A 13 -4.82 -3.29 -3.15
CA GLY A 13 -4.17 -3.09 -1.86
C GLY A 13 -3.58 -1.69 -1.72
N ALA A 14 -4.05 -0.90 -0.75
CA ALA A 14 -3.53 0.42 -0.38
C ALA A 14 -2.53 0.35 0.78
N GLY A 15 -1.75 -0.73 0.87
CA GLY A 15 -0.54 -0.80 1.69
C GLY A 15 0.60 0.00 1.06
N ILE A 16 1.74 0.11 1.76
CA ILE A 16 2.88 0.89 1.27
C ILE A 16 3.33 0.43 -0.13
N ALA A 17 3.38 -0.88 -0.40
CA ALA A 17 3.78 -1.41 -1.69
C ALA A 17 2.83 -0.97 -2.82
N GLY A 18 1.51 -1.03 -2.59
CA GLY A 18 0.52 -0.58 -3.59
C GLY A 18 0.56 0.92 -3.83
N LEU A 19 0.73 1.72 -2.78
CA LEU A 19 0.84 3.16 -2.91
C LEU A 19 2.14 3.58 -3.63
N CYS A 20 3.27 2.91 -3.37
CA CYS A 20 4.51 3.14 -4.12
C CYS A 20 4.37 2.73 -5.60
N ALA A 21 3.70 1.60 -5.88
CA ALA A 21 3.43 1.20 -7.27
C ALA A 21 2.55 2.24 -7.99
N ALA A 22 1.50 2.74 -7.32
CA ALA A 22 0.65 3.80 -7.85
C ALA A 22 1.44 5.10 -8.11
N GLU A 23 2.34 5.48 -7.20
CA GLU A 23 3.19 6.67 -7.39
C GLU A 23 4.06 6.57 -8.66
N ARG A 24 4.70 5.44 -8.87
CA ARG A 24 5.52 5.19 -10.07
C ARG A 24 4.69 5.24 -11.37
N LEU A 25 3.50 4.66 -11.35
CA LEU A 25 2.58 4.71 -12.49
C LEU A 25 2.09 6.12 -12.78
N VAL A 26 1.71 6.88 -11.75
CA VAL A 26 1.29 8.28 -11.89
C VAL A 26 2.42 9.15 -12.41
N ALA A 27 3.64 8.97 -11.92
CA ALA A 27 4.83 9.67 -12.41
C ALA A 27 5.11 9.34 -13.89
N ALA A 28 4.75 8.13 -14.35
CA ALA A 28 4.80 7.72 -15.76
C ALA A 28 3.57 8.19 -16.58
N GLY A 29 2.73 9.08 -16.05
CA GLY A 29 1.58 9.66 -16.73
C GLY A 29 0.35 8.76 -16.79
N ARG A 30 0.27 7.68 -15.99
CA ARG A 30 -0.80 6.70 -16.05
C ARG A 30 -2.01 7.08 -15.21
N GLN A 31 -3.20 6.65 -15.66
CA GLN A 31 -4.46 6.74 -14.91
C GLN A 31 -4.58 5.49 -14.03
N VAL A 32 -4.55 5.67 -12.71
CA VAL A 32 -4.47 4.58 -11.74
C VAL A 32 -5.67 4.60 -10.79
N VAL A 33 -6.21 3.44 -10.49
CA VAL A 33 -7.17 3.26 -9.40
C VAL A 33 -6.57 2.31 -8.37
N VAL A 34 -6.49 2.74 -7.11
CA VAL A 34 -6.09 1.89 -5.99
C VAL A 34 -7.34 1.44 -5.24
N LEU A 35 -7.50 0.14 -5.05
CA LEU A 35 -8.63 -0.47 -4.34
C LEU A 35 -8.16 -1.13 -3.05
N ASP A 36 -8.82 -0.87 -1.93
CA ASP A 36 -8.55 -1.57 -0.67
C ASP A 36 -9.85 -1.90 0.07
N LYS A 37 -9.93 -3.12 0.60
CA LYS A 37 -11.07 -3.59 1.39
C LYS A 37 -11.19 -2.94 2.78
N ALA A 38 -10.10 -2.39 3.31
CA ALA A 38 -10.09 -1.72 4.60
C ALA A 38 -10.69 -0.32 4.49
N ARG A 39 -11.07 0.25 5.64
CA ARG A 39 -11.60 1.61 5.76
C ARG A 39 -10.57 2.71 5.47
N GLY A 40 -9.32 2.37 5.37
CA GLY A 40 -8.24 3.33 5.16
C GLY A 40 -6.98 2.67 4.65
N VAL A 41 -6.05 3.51 4.22
CA VAL A 41 -4.75 3.07 3.70
C VAL A 41 -3.81 2.58 4.80
N GLY A 42 -2.78 1.82 4.43
CA GLY A 42 -1.69 1.43 5.31
C GLY A 42 -1.44 -0.07 5.37
N GLY A 43 -2.46 -0.91 5.21
CA GLY A 43 -2.29 -2.36 5.27
C GLY A 43 -1.57 -2.80 6.55
N ARG A 44 -0.42 -3.46 6.43
CA ARG A 44 0.41 -3.90 7.59
C ARG A 44 1.10 -2.76 8.35
N MET A 45 1.05 -1.53 7.86
CA MET A 45 1.46 -0.30 8.57
C MET A 45 0.26 0.40 9.23
N ALA A 46 -0.88 -0.28 9.39
CA ALA A 46 -2.07 0.32 9.98
C ALA A 46 -1.90 0.56 11.49
N THR A 47 -2.26 1.75 11.91
CA THR A 47 -2.32 2.17 13.32
C THR A 47 -3.76 2.12 13.80
N ARG A 48 -4.00 1.50 14.94
CA ARG A 48 -5.30 1.48 15.62
C ARG A 48 -5.33 2.49 16.75
N ARG A 49 -6.40 3.27 16.82
CA ARG A 49 -6.65 4.19 17.92
C ARG A 49 -7.75 3.64 18.80
N LEU A 50 -7.45 3.48 20.10
CA LEU A 50 -8.36 2.94 21.12
C LEU A 50 -8.42 3.95 22.27
N ALA A 51 -9.49 4.73 22.35
CA ALA A 51 -9.60 5.84 23.30
C ALA A 51 -8.37 6.76 23.24
N ALA A 52 -7.59 6.87 24.32
CA ALA A 52 -6.39 7.68 24.38
C ALA A 52 -5.11 6.96 23.85
N ALA A 53 -5.19 5.66 23.54
CA ALA A 53 -4.05 4.87 23.11
C ALA A 53 -3.91 4.84 21.58
N VAL A 54 -2.64 4.85 21.12
CA VAL A 54 -2.26 4.66 19.72
C VAL A 54 -1.43 3.39 19.63
N CYS A 55 -1.91 2.41 18.87
CA CYS A 55 -1.30 1.10 18.79
C CYS A 55 -0.97 0.74 17.33
N ASP A 56 0.30 0.55 17.04
CA ASP A 56 0.76 -0.03 15.78
C ASP A 56 0.71 -1.56 15.91
N HIS A 57 -0.34 -2.17 15.36
CA HIS A 57 -0.61 -3.60 15.52
C HIS A 57 0.00 -4.48 14.43
N GLY A 58 0.68 -3.85 13.46
CA GLY A 58 1.45 -4.51 12.41
C GLY A 58 2.93 -4.15 12.53
N ALA A 59 3.48 -3.48 11.53
CA ALA A 59 4.85 -2.96 11.59
C ALA A 59 4.94 -1.86 12.64
N GLN A 60 5.98 -1.89 13.45
CA GLN A 60 6.27 -0.88 14.49
C GLN A 60 7.38 0.09 14.05
N PHE A 61 8.15 -0.32 13.07
CA PHE A 61 9.18 0.47 12.41
C PHE A 61 9.45 -0.09 11.01
N PHE A 62 10.22 0.64 10.24
CA PHE A 62 10.79 0.17 8.98
C PHE A 62 12.24 0.63 8.84
N THR A 63 12.98 0.00 7.93
CA THR A 63 14.34 0.36 7.55
C THR A 63 14.37 0.74 6.08
N VAL A 64 15.30 1.61 5.72
CA VAL A 64 15.58 2.00 4.33
C VAL A 64 16.84 1.28 3.89
N ARG A 65 16.79 0.59 2.75
CA ARG A 65 17.93 -0.14 2.18
C ARG A 65 18.20 0.19 0.71
N GLY A 66 17.22 0.72 -0.01
CA GLY A 66 17.34 1.11 -1.41
C GLY A 66 17.08 2.60 -1.60
N ASP A 67 17.73 3.19 -2.58
CA ASP A 67 17.74 4.62 -2.84
C ASP A 67 16.32 5.15 -3.16
N ASP A 68 15.59 4.47 -4.03
CA ASP A 68 14.22 4.85 -4.40
C ASP A 68 13.27 5.02 -3.19
N PHE A 69 13.36 4.09 -2.23
CA PHE A 69 12.58 4.19 -1.01
C PHE A 69 13.17 5.20 -0.04
N GLY A 70 14.49 5.40 -0.11
CA GLY A 70 15.23 6.44 0.64
C GLY A 70 14.76 7.84 0.30
N ASP A 71 14.64 8.14 -0.98
CA ASP A 71 14.16 9.44 -1.48
C ASP A 71 12.72 9.72 -1.00
N LEU A 72 11.86 8.72 -1.07
CA LEU A 72 10.48 8.82 -0.57
C LEU A 72 10.44 9.09 0.93
N VAL A 73 11.26 8.37 1.71
CA VAL A 73 11.33 8.55 3.17
C VAL A 73 11.91 9.91 3.54
N THR A 74 12.91 10.39 2.79
CA THR A 74 13.49 11.74 2.97
C THR A 74 12.44 12.81 2.76
N ALA A 75 11.70 12.75 1.66
CA ALA A 75 10.59 13.67 1.38
C ALA A 75 9.48 13.62 2.45
N ALA A 76 9.18 12.43 2.97
CA ALA A 76 8.20 12.28 4.04
C ALA A 76 8.71 12.84 5.39
N ALA A 77 10.01 12.75 5.65
CA ALA A 77 10.64 13.29 6.84
C ALA A 77 10.66 14.84 6.85
N GLU A 78 10.88 15.46 5.69
CA GLU A 78 10.81 16.92 5.52
C GLU A 78 9.45 17.50 5.91
N THR A 79 8.38 16.72 5.71
CA THR A 79 7.01 17.09 6.10
C THR A 79 6.59 16.59 7.48
N ALA A 80 7.53 16.03 8.25
CA ALA A 80 7.30 15.40 9.54
C ALA A 80 6.25 14.27 9.53
N ALA A 81 6.03 13.60 8.39
CA ALA A 81 5.18 12.41 8.31
C ALA A 81 5.88 11.18 8.91
N VAL A 82 7.20 11.13 8.84
CA VAL A 82 8.02 10.09 9.46
C VAL A 82 9.15 10.70 10.29
N THR A 83 9.66 9.93 11.25
CA THR A 83 10.81 10.32 12.05
C THR A 83 11.72 9.11 12.29
N GLN A 84 13.02 9.35 12.40
CA GLN A 84 13.95 8.33 12.85
C GLN A 84 13.65 8.01 14.32
N TRP A 85 13.48 6.74 14.63
CA TRP A 85 13.20 6.29 16.00
C TRP A 85 14.48 5.96 16.76
N CYS A 86 15.34 5.11 16.17
CA CYS A 86 16.62 4.72 16.77
C CYS A 86 17.58 4.23 15.68
N ALA A 87 18.86 4.03 16.06
CA ALA A 87 19.90 3.52 15.16
C ALA A 87 20.06 1.98 15.24
N GLY A 88 19.25 1.30 16.03
CA GLY A 88 19.30 -0.15 16.23
C GLY A 88 18.73 -0.54 17.58
N PHE A 89 18.73 -1.83 17.86
CA PHE A 89 18.25 -2.38 19.14
C PHE A 89 19.37 -3.07 19.90
N VAL A 90 19.23 -3.11 21.21
CA VAL A 90 20.05 -3.96 22.07
C VAL A 90 19.42 -5.35 22.11
N GLN A 91 20.22 -6.38 21.89
CA GLN A 91 19.82 -7.76 22.09
C GLN A 91 20.21 -8.22 23.50
N ALA A 92 19.26 -8.78 24.22
CA ALA A 92 19.50 -9.43 25.49
C ALA A 92 19.62 -10.95 25.25
N ALA A 93 20.74 -11.53 25.67
CA ALA A 93 20.93 -12.99 25.66
C ALA A 93 20.27 -13.64 26.90
N ALA A 94 20.10 -14.96 26.86
CA ALA A 94 19.49 -15.71 27.96
C ALA A 94 20.30 -15.64 29.28
N ASP A 95 21.59 -15.37 29.20
CA ASP A 95 22.48 -15.17 30.35
C ASP A 95 22.40 -13.74 30.94
N GLY A 96 21.54 -12.87 30.37
CA GLY A 96 21.40 -11.47 30.78
C GLY A 96 22.44 -10.52 30.17
N SER A 97 23.36 -11.00 29.34
CA SER A 97 24.30 -10.15 28.64
C SER A 97 23.58 -9.31 27.58
N LEU A 98 24.05 -8.09 27.35
CA LEU A 98 23.50 -7.15 26.39
C LEU A 98 24.52 -6.91 25.27
N ALA A 99 24.09 -7.08 24.03
CA ALA A 99 24.89 -6.76 22.86
C ALA A 99 24.15 -5.74 21.98
N SER A 100 24.88 -4.75 21.47
CA SER A 100 24.32 -3.87 20.44
C SER A 100 24.31 -4.63 19.12
N ALA A 101 23.12 -4.86 18.59
CA ALA A 101 22.93 -5.51 17.28
C ALA A 101 22.64 -4.44 16.21
N GLY A 102 23.47 -3.42 16.14
CA GLY A 102 23.39 -2.41 15.09
C GLY A 102 23.72 -3.03 13.73
N ASP A 103 22.75 -3.06 12.81
CA ASP A 103 22.95 -3.49 11.42
C ASP A 103 23.27 -2.31 10.48
N GLY A 104 23.60 -1.15 11.07
CA GLY A 104 23.91 0.09 10.34
C GLY A 104 22.72 0.81 9.72
N HIS A 105 21.50 0.27 9.89
CA HIS A 105 20.29 0.89 9.33
C HIS A 105 19.45 1.58 10.39
N PRO A 106 19.16 2.89 10.25
CA PRO A 106 18.22 3.59 11.12
C PRO A 106 16.84 2.92 11.08
N ARG A 107 16.17 2.93 12.23
CA ARG A 107 14.76 2.54 12.35
C ARG A 107 13.89 3.77 12.23
N TRP A 108 12.97 3.73 11.30
CA TRP A 108 12.03 4.82 11.04
C TRP A 108 10.63 4.42 11.48
N ARG A 109 9.84 5.40 11.87
CA ARG A 109 8.42 5.22 12.19
C ARG A 109 7.60 6.41 11.71
N GLY A 110 6.28 6.25 11.61
CA GLY A 110 5.37 7.38 11.45
C GLY A 110 5.38 8.29 12.67
N ALA A 111 5.26 9.58 12.49
CA ALA A 111 5.38 10.56 13.57
C ALA A 111 4.35 10.34 14.70
N LYS A 112 3.11 10.03 14.36
CA LYS A 112 1.99 9.78 15.28
C LYS A 112 1.48 8.34 15.23
N GLY A 113 2.12 7.47 14.43
CA GLY A 113 1.79 6.07 14.20
C GLY A 113 2.17 5.65 12.80
N MET A 114 2.40 4.36 12.60
CA MET A 114 2.93 3.82 11.34
C MET A 114 2.09 4.16 10.11
N THR A 115 0.78 4.39 10.27
CA THR A 115 -0.12 4.79 9.18
C THR A 115 0.22 6.17 8.59
N ASP A 116 1.04 7.00 9.24
CA ASP A 116 1.31 8.36 8.77
C ASP A 116 2.04 8.35 7.42
N LEU A 117 2.99 7.45 7.18
CA LEU A 117 3.68 7.33 5.89
C LEU A 117 2.72 6.94 4.75
N PRO A 118 1.90 5.86 4.86
CA PRO A 118 0.88 5.56 3.84
C PRO A 118 -0.12 6.69 3.61
N LYS A 119 -0.55 7.39 4.66
CA LYS A 119 -1.47 8.53 4.51
C LYS A 119 -0.83 9.71 3.80
N TRP A 120 0.41 10.01 4.12
CA TRP A 120 1.17 11.07 3.45
C TRP A 120 1.30 10.75 1.94
N LEU A 121 1.66 9.52 1.60
CA LEU A 121 1.80 9.10 0.20
C LEU A 121 0.45 9.12 -0.53
N ALA A 122 -0.63 8.68 0.12
CA ALA A 122 -1.97 8.75 -0.45
C ALA A 122 -2.43 10.20 -0.71
N ALA A 123 -2.13 11.13 0.20
CA ALA A 123 -2.43 12.54 0.02
C ALA A 123 -1.63 13.14 -1.14
N ARG A 124 -0.35 12.79 -1.25
CA ARG A 124 0.52 13.20 -2.35
C ARG A 124 0.00 12.70 -3.71
N LEU A 125 -0.44 11.44 -3.78
CA LEU A 125 -1.07 10.87 -4.97
C LEU A 125 -2.36 11.59 -5.36
N ALA A 126 -3.19 11.95 -4.39
CA ALA A 126 -4.44 12.69 -4.63
C ALA A 126 -4.20 14.12 -5.11
N ALA A 127 -3.07 14.73 -4.75
CA ALA A 127 -2.69 16.09 -5.12
C ALA A 127 -1.84 16.16 -6.41
N ALA A 128 -1.59 15.05 -7.09
CA ALA A 128 -0.76 15.05 -8.30
C ALA A 128 -1.42 15.79 -9.46
N ASP A 129 -0.75 16.83 -9.97
CA ASP A 129 -1.24 17.70 -11.04
C ASP A 129 -0.74 17.34 -12.46
N GLY A 130 0.06 16.26 -12.57
CA GLY A 130 0.61 15.77 -13.83
C GLY A 130 -0.43 15.15 -14.78
N PRO A 131 0.00 14.58 -15.91
CA PRO A 131 -0.88 13.84 -16.83
C PRO A 131 -1.44 12.56 -16.21
N GLY A 132 -0.70 11.94 -15.28
CA GLY A 132 -1.17 10.79 -14.48
C GLY A 132 -2.14 11.23 -13.38
N ARG A 133 -3.04 10.34 -13.02
CA ARG A 133 -4.02 10.55 -11.95
C ARG A 133 -4.15 9.30 -11.11
N CYS A 134 -4.43 9.47 -9.82
CA CYS A 134 -4.72 8.37 -8.93
C CYS A 134 -6.03 8.60 -8.18
N ALA A 135 -6.92 7.63 -8.26
CA ALA A 135 -8.08 7.53 -7.39
C ALA A 135 -7.86 6.40 -6.38
N ILE A 136 -8.03 6.68 -5.09
CA ILE A 136 -7.93 5.67 -4.02
C ILE A 136 -9.33 5.43 -3.47
N ARG A 137 -9.79 4.19 -3.58
CA ARG A 137 -11.11 3.74 -3.09
C ARG A 137 -10.90 2.73 -1.97
N THR A 138 -11.31 3.07 -0.78
CA THR A 138 -11.33 2.19 0.41
C THR A 138 -12.72 1.63 0.64
N ASN A 139 -12.89 0.63 1.51
CA ASN A 139 -14.12 -0.17 1.68
C ASN A 139 -14.54 -0.88 0.37
N VAL A 140 -13.60 -1.22 -0.48
CA VAL A 140 -13.85 -1.88 -1.76
C VAL A 140 -13.06 -3.18 -1.82
N LYS A 141 -13.76 -4.30 -1.79
CA LYS A 141 -13.15 -5.63 -1.86
C LYS A 141 -13.18 -6.13 -3.29
N VAL A 142 -12.03 -6.42 -3.86
CA VAL A 142 -11.93 -7.17 -5.12
C VAL A 142 -12.21 -8.64 -4.83
N THR A 143 -13.17 -9.22 -5.52
CA THR A 143 -13.60 -10.60 -5.33
C THR A 143 -13.14 -11.52 -6.47
N SER A 144 -12.91 -10.96 -7.66
CA SER A 144 -12.49 -11.71 -8.85
C SER A 144 -11.58 -10.83 -9.72
N LEU A 145 -10.60 -11.46 -10.37
CA LEU A 145 -9.75 -10.88 -11.40
C LEU A 145 -9.65 -11.85 -12.57
N ALA A 146 -10.12 -11.43 -13.72
CA ALA A 146 -10.13 -12.22 -14.95
C ALA A 146 -9.38 -11.52 -16.07
N GLN A 147 -8.85 -12.30 -17.03
CA GLN A 147 -8.36 -11.78 -18.30
C GLN A 147 -9.55 -11.27 -19.15
N ASP A 148 -9.42 -10.13 -19.79
CA ASP A 148 -10.42 -9.55 -20.66
C ASP A 148 -9.76 -8.96 -21.91
N GLY A 149 -9.69 -9.76 -22.97
CA GLY A 149 -8.95 -9.39 -24.16
C GLY A 149 -7.49 -9.06 -23.86
N ALA A 150 -7.03 -7.87 -24.19
CA ALA A 150 -5.68 -7.38 -23.92
C ALA A 150 -5.52 -6.74 -22.52
N GLY A 151 -6.60 -6.72 -21.71
CA GLY A 151 -6.64 -6.14 -20.38
C GLY A 151 -7.16 -7.10 -19.32
N VAL A 152 -7.68 -6.54 -18.26
CA VAL A 152 -8.22 -7.27 -17.11
C VAL A 152 -9.60 -6.73 -16.72
N ARG A 153 -10.43 -7.62 -16.20
CA ARG A 153 -11.73 -7.30 -15.59
C ARG A 153 -11.72 -7.75 -14.13
N LEU A 154 -12.19 -6.86 -13.26
CA LEU A 154 -12.33 -7.10 -11.85
C LEU A 154 -13.79 -7.03 -11.45
N THR A 155 -14.22 -7.95 -10.59
CA THR A 155 -15.46 -7.81 -9.84
C THR A 155 -15.12 -7.25 -8.46
N VAL A 156 -15.79 -6.18 -8.06
CA VAL A 156 -15.58 -5.53 -6.78
C VAL A 156 -16.88 -5.45 -6.00
N GLU A 157 -16.77 -5.50 -4.69
CA GLU A 157 -17.86 -5.38 -3.72
C GLU A 157 -17.56 -4.20 -2.80
N GLY A 158 -18.48 -3.26 -2.69
CA GLY A 158 -18.40 -2.08 -1.86
C GLY A 158 -19.75 -1.66 -1.34
N ASP A 159 -19.83 -0.48 -0.70
CA ASP A 159 -21.05 0.04 -0.09
C ASP A 159 -22.23 0.18 -1.08
N GLN A 160 -21.93 0.30 -2.38
CA GLN A 160 -22.93 0.43 -3.47
C GLN A 160 -23.32 -0.93 -4.08
N GLY A 161 -22.85 -2.04 -3.52
CA GLY A 161 -23.05 -3.39 -4.04
C GLY A 161 -21.90 -3.87 -4.94
N HIS A 162 -22.23 -4.69 -5.94
CA HIS A 162 -21.25 -5.22 -6.87
C HIS A 162 -21.09 -4.31 -8.09
N GLU A 163 -19.83 -4.14 -8.52
CA GLU A 163 -19.46 -3.34 -9.69
C GLU A 163 -18.40 -4.12 -10.49
N GLU A 164 -18.43 -4.00 -11.82
CA GLU A 164 -17.34 -4.45 -12.67
C GLU A 164 -16.44 -3.28 -13.06
N MET A 165 -15.13 -3.50 -13.04
CA MET A 165 -14.12 -2.53 -13.46
C MET A 165 -13.19 -3.18 -14.47
N THR A 166 -12.73 -2.39 -15.46
CA THR A 166 -11.75 -2.85 -16.46
C THR A 166 -10.52 -1.95 -16.45
N ALA A 167 -9.36 -2.53 -16.75
CA ALA A 167 -8.10 -1.83 -16.89
C ALA A 167 -7.20 -2.51 -17.93
N HIS A 168 -6.15 -1.82 -18.39
CA HIS A 168 -5.13 -2.47 -19.21
C HIS A 168 -4.30 -3.49 -18.40
N GLY A 169 -4.18 -3.31 -17.08
CA GLY A 169 -3.49 -4.25 -16.20
C GLY A 169 -3.86 -4.09 -14.73
N ALA A 170 -3.48 -5.08 -13.92
CA ALA A 170 -3.64 -5.03 -12.47
C ALA A 170 -2.33 -5.37 -11.75
N ILE A 171 -2.09 -4.70 -10.62
CA ILE A 171 -0.99 -4.99 -9.69
C ILE A 171 -1.58 -5.45 -8.37
N LEU A 172 -1.24 -6.68 -7.97
CA LEU A 172 -1.70 -7.27 -6.72
C LEU A 172 -0.64 -7.07 -5.63
N THR A 173 -0.97 -6.32 -4.59
CA THR A 173 -0.09 -6.09 -3.42
C THR A 173 -0.68 -6.63 -2.12
N VAL A 174 -1.75 -7.40 -2.25
CA VAL A 174 -2.39 -8.13 -1.16
C VAL A 174 -1.61 -9.40 -0.79
N PRO A 175 -1.84 -10.01 0.39
CA PRO A 175 -1.24 -11.29 0.74
C PRO A 175 -1.53 -12.37 -0.32
N VAL A 176 -0.55 -13.25 -0.56
CA VAL A 176 -0.61 -14.30 -1.59
C VAL A 176 -1.90 -15.13 -1.55
N PRO A 177 -2.40 -15.60 -0.39
CA PRO A 177 -3.67 -16.35 -0.36
C PRO A 177 -4.84 -15.57 -0.95
N GLN A 178 -4.95 -14.27 -0.64
CA GLN A 178 -6.01 -13.41 -1.18
C GLN A 178 -5.85 -13.18 -2.68
N ALA A 179 -4.62 -13.04 -3.17
CA ALA A 179 -4.35 -12.92 -4.61
C ALA A 179 -4.78 -14.19 -5.34
N LEU A 180 -4.43 -15.36 -4.82
CA LEU A 180 -4.81 -16.65 -5.41
C LEU A 180 -6.33 -16.85 -5.44
N ASP A 181 -7.04 -16.47 -4.37
CA ASP A 181 -8.50 -16.57 -4.34
C ASP A 181 -9.17 -15.72 -5.43
N MET A 182 -8.70 -14.49 -5.64
CA MET A 182 -9.19 -13.61 -6.70
C MET A 182 -8.89 -14.15 -8.11
N LEU A 183 -7.70 -14.70 -8.32
CA LEU A 183 -7.29 -15.27 -9.61
C LEU A 183 -8.07 -16.55 -9.92
N ARG A 184 -8.31 -17.42 -8.92
CA ARG A 184 -9.16 -18.60 -9.06
C ARG A 184 -10.60 -18.23 -9.41
N ALA A 185 -11.17 -17.26 -8.67
CA ALA A 185 -12.52 -16.78 -8.92
C ALA A 185 -12.69 -16.16 -10.32
N GLY A 186 -11.61 -15.66 -10.91
CA GLY A 186 -11.58 -15.13 -12.28
C GLY A 186 -11.16 -16.13 -13.36
N GLY A 187 -10.96 -17.42 -13.01
CA GLY A 187 -10.55 -18.46 -13.97
C GLY A 187 -9.12 -18.33 -14.48
N MET A 188 -8.27 -17.55 -13.83
CA MET A 188 -6.87 -17.34 -14.28
C MET A 188 -5.90 -18.41 -13.78
N LEU A 189 -6.34 -19.30 -12.89
CA LEU A 189 -5.54 -20.40 -12.32
C LEU A 189 -6.12 -21.78 -12.62
N ASP A 190 -7.19 -21.87 -13.41
CA ASP A 190 -7.77 -23.12 -13.82
C ASP A 190 -6.87 -23.78 -14.86
N GLY A 191 -6.12 -24.81 -14.46
CA GLY A 191 -5.26 -25.61 -15.34
C GLY A 191 -3.78 -25.63 -15.03
N ALA A 192 -3.38 -25.19 -13.83
CA ALA A 192 -2.00 -25.39 -13.34
C ALA A 192 -1.92 -26.48 -12.26
#